data_379a8f8b7d42732e4a156faead371332
#
_entry.id   379a8f8b7d42732e4a156faead371332
#
_cell.length_a   1.000
_cell.length_b   1.000
_cell.length_c   1.000
_cell.angle_alpha   90.00
_cell.angle_beta   90.00
_cell.angle_gamma   90.00
#
_symmetry.space_group_name_H-M   'P 1'
#
loop_
_entity.id
_entity.type
_entity.pdbx_description
1 polymer ?
#
loop_
_entity_poly.entity_id
_entity_poly.type
_entity_poly.pdbx_seq_one_letter_code
_entity_poly.pdbx_strand_id
1 'polypeptide(L)'
;GVRLKGKDFSLKRTEPNQRPKGLHLDKLETLNIFGVRASYMAAFKDYLKEEGITPSDEIIELDFPTQPNLPTKKLKTLALKDGYKDNQKLGFKRTHYPWLYEIPAEFDGKIKTPHIALDLYPRLEAISTTEGSAALQLNVRYEGKLNQAHFALFDFDRIYLALQAFKQQRSWSNLRLDKQRLIDFCLADQSWYTLYMPKPEFEARSFADIKRLEDILIRLLCDYTDRFYKALKTGYEGQFYEVIPMHDEHGSMLKLYHFEIDDSDDGHEYLKKLEVLKALVAKGDL
;
A
#
# COMPACT_ATOMS: atom_id res chain seq x y z
N GLY A 1 3.94 22.18 10.30
CA GLY A 1 2.92 21.17 10.56
C GLY A 1 3.17 19.93 9.72
N VAL A 2 3.01 18.77 10.32
CA VAL A 2 3.09 17.50 9.60
C VAL A 2 1.70 17.24 9.02
N ARG A 3 1.59 17.17 7.69
CA ARG A 3 0.36 16.75 7.03
C ARG A 3 0.49 15.28 6.63
N LEU A 4 -0.50 14.48 7.02
CA LEU A 4 -0.62 13.12 6.55
C LEU A 4 -1.24 13.13 5.14
N LYS A 5 -0.59 12.48 4.18
CA LYS A 5 -1.12 12.35 2.82
C LYS A 5 -2.04 11.14 2.74
N GLY A 6 -3.21 11.31 2.13
CA GLY A 6 -4.07 10.21 1.73
C GLY A 6 -3.45 9.35 0.62
N LYS A 7 -4.09 8.24 0.25
CA LYS A 7 -3.63 7.32 -0.80
C LYS A 7 -3.48 7.99 -2.18
N ASP A 8 -4.26 9.01 -2.43
CA ASP A 8 -4.32 9.81 -3.66
C ASP A 8 -3.41 11.05 -3.61
N PHE A 9 -2.51 11.14 -2.62
CA PHE A 9 -1.70 12.31 -2.31
C PHE A 9 -2.49 13.56 -1.92
N SER A 10 -3.80 13.46 -1.76
CA SER A 10 -4.62 14.54 -1.24
C SER A 10 -4.29 14.82 0.23
N LEU A 11 -4.42 16.09 0.61
CA LEU A 11 -4.21 16.53 1.99
C LEU A 11 -5.52 16.37 2.77
N LYS A 12 -5.94 15.12 2.99
CA LYS A 12 -7.15 14.81 3.76
C LYS A 12 -6.84 14.67 5.25
N ARG A 13 -7.82 15.03 6.05
CA ARG A 13 -7.84 14.77 7.48
C ARG A 13 -8.02 13.27 7.71
N THR A 14 -7.40 12.71 8.74
CA THR A 14 -7.64 11.31 9.12
C THR A 14 -9.06 11.15 9.63
N GLU A 15 -9.80 10.21 9.08
CA GLU A 15 -11.16 9.89 9.50
C GLU A 15 -11.21 9.61 11.01
N PRO A 16 -12.21 10.13 11.75
CA PRO A 16 -12.30 9.98 13.20
C PRO A 16 -12.21 8.54 13.69
N ASN A 17 -12.80 7.60 12.93
CA ASN A 17 -12.80 6.17 13.22
C ASN A 17 -11.44 5.47 12.93
N GLN A 18 -10.56 6.11 12.17
CA GLN A 18 -9.22 5.61 11.83
C GLN A 18 -8.13 6.19 12.74
N ARG A 19 -8.49 7.12 13.64
CA ARG A 19 -7.53 7.75 14.54
C ARG A 19 -7.16 6.81 15.67
N PRO A 20 -5.87 6.54 15.92
CA PRO A 20 -5.44 5.80 17.09
C PRO A 20 -5.85 6.53 18.38
N LYS A 21 -6.44 5.77 19.31
CA LYS A 21 -6.82 6.32 20.62
C LYS A 21 -5.57 6.81 21.39
N GLY A 22 -5.69 7.97 21.99
CA GLY A 22 -4.61 8.55 22.83
C GLY A 22 -3.55 9.35 22.08
N LEU A 23 -3.66 9.46 20.75
CA LEU A 23 -2.81 10.36 19.95
C LEU A 23 -3.60 11.60 19.57
N HIS A 24 -3.01 12.77 19.77
CA HIS A 24 -3.61 14.06 19.42
C HIS A 24 -3.37 14.40 17.94
N LEU A 25 -3.73 13.47 17.04
CA LEU A 25 -3.57 13.67 15.59
C LEU A 25 -4.41 14.82 15.07
N ASP A 26 -5.59 15.03 15.63
CA ASP A 26 -6.45 16.20 15.36
C ASP A 26 -5.72 17.52 15.52
N LYS A 27 -4.92 17.66 16.56
CA LYS A 27 -4.11 18.88 16.80
C LYS A 27 -2.94 18.99 15.81
N LEU A 28 -2.37 17.88 15.38
CA LEU A 28 -1.29 17.87 14.40
C LEU A 28 -1.79 18.11 12.97
N GLU A 29 -2.99 17.66 12.67
CA GLU A 29 -3.65 17.84 11.37
C GLU A 29 -4.36 19.21 11.25
N THR A 30 -4.52 19.93 12.37
CA THR A 30 -5.14 21.25 12.38
C THR A 30 -4.09 22.33 12.09
N LEU A 31 -4.33 23.12 11.05
CA LEU A 31 -3.55 24.32 10.75
C LEU A 31 -4.31 25.55 11.22
N ASN A 32 -3.85 26.15 12.30
CA ASN A 32 -4.42 27.41 12.78
C ASN A 32 -3.70 28.58 12.09
N ILE A 33 -4.46 29.40 11.36
CA ILE A 33 -3.93 30.57 10.66
C ILE A 33 -4.49 31.82 11.33
N PHE A 34 -3.59 32.60 11.90
CA PHE A 34 -3.94 33.86 12.56
C PHE A 34 -3.50 35.02 11.66
N GLY A 35 -4.44 35.83 11.22
CA GLY A 35 -4.15 37.06 10.47
C GLY A 35 -4.36 38.30 11.35
N VAL A 36 -3.31 39.07 11.65
CA VAL A 36 -3.43 40.35 12.31
C VAL A 36 -3.49 41.44 11.24
N ARG A 37 -4.63 42.11 11.11
CA ARG A 37 -4.91 43.14 10.08
C ARG A 37 -4.72 42.64 8.64
N ALA A 38 -5.16 41.42 8.38
CA ALA A 38 -4.86 40.74 7.13
C ALA A 38 -5.95 40.92 6.10
N SER A 39 -5.78 41.87 5.19
CA SER A 39 -6.64 42.03 4.01
C SER A 39 -6.61 40.84 3.05
N TYR A 40 -5.59 39.97 3.16
CA TYR A 40 -5.44 38.79 2.32
C TYR A 40 -6.21 37.55 2.81
N MET A 41 -6.82 37.58 4.00
CA MET A 41 -7.52 36.42 4.55
C MET A 41 -8.71 35.96 3.70
N ALA A 42 -9.44 36.90 3.08
CA ALA A 42 -10.52 36.54 2.16
C ALA A 42 -9.97 35.79 0.92
N ALA A 43 -8.98 36.36 0.26
CA ALA A 43 -8.34 35.74 -0.90
C ALA A 43 -7.67 34.39 -0.55
N PHE A 44 -7.18 34.26 0.69
CA PHE A 44 -6.61 32.99 1.17
C PHE A 44 -7.69 31.92 1.42
N LYS A 45 -8.86 32.31 1.94
CA LYS A 45 -10.02 31.41 2.06
C LYS A 45 -10.49 30.93 0.67
N ASP A 46 -10.59 31.85 -0.28
CA ASP A 46 -10.96 31.52 -1.66
C ASP A 46 -9.95 30.55 -2.29
N TYR A 47 -8.66 30.78 -2.10
CA TYR A 47 -7.59 29.86 -2.55
C TYR A 47 -7.71 28.47 -1.91
N LEU A 48 -8.00 28.39 -0.60
CA LEU A 48 -8.21 27.10 0.06
C LEU A 48 -9.42 26.35 -0.51
N LYS A 49 -10.50 27.07 -0.85
CA LYS A 49 -11.69 26.47 -1.50
C LYS A 49 -11.38 25.97 -2.91
N GLU A 50 -10.61 26.71 -3.70
CA GLU A 50 -10.15 26.26 -5.02
C GLU A 50 -9.30 24.98 -4.93
N GLU A 51 -8.50 24.82 -3.86
CA GLU A 51 -7.72 23.62 -3.56
C GLU A 51 -8.57 22.49 -2.91
N GLY A 52 -9.89 22.68 -2.77
CA GLY A 52 -10.80 21.71 -2.17
C GLY A 52 -10.62 21.54 -0.66
N ILE A 53 -10.12 22.59 0.03
CA ILE A 53 -9.96 22.62 1.48
C ILE A 53 -11.00 23.55 2.06
N THR A 54 -12.06 23.00 2.66
CA THR A 54 -13.08 23.78 3.36
C THR A 54 -12.63 24.11 4.78
N PRO A 55 -12.67 25.39 5.23
CA PRO A 55 -12.40 25.75 6.61
C PRO A 55 -13.38 25.08 7.58
N SER A 56 -12.92 24.73 8.77
CA SER A 56 -13.74 23.99 9.76
C SER A 56 -14.94 24.79 10.31
N ASP A 57 -14.92 26.10 10.17
CA ASP A 57 -16.04 27.00 10.51
C ASP A 57 -17.14 27.02 9.43
N GLU A 58 -16.90 26.40 8.29
CA GLU A 58 -17.82 26.28 7.16
C GLU A 58 -18.24 24.80 6.93
N ILE A 59 -18.10 23.93 7.94
CA ILE A 59 -18.47 22.52 7.86
C ILE A 59 -19.55 22.21 8.89
N ILE A 60 -20.61 21.57 8.42
CA ILE A 60 -21.66 20.99 9.25
C ILE A 60 -21.38 19.52 9.43
N GLU A 61 -21.25 19.06 10.67
CA GLU A 61 -21.04 17.66 11.00
C GLU A 61 -22.38 16.96 11.25
N LEU A 62 -22.61 15.84 10.59
CA LEU A 62 -23.81 15.01 10.76
C LEU A 62 -23.42 13.55 11.02
N ASP A 63 -23.88 13.04 12.15
CA ASP A 63 -23.76 11.61 12.48
C ASP A 63 -24.98 10.84 11.96
N PHE A 64 -24.72 9.85 11.12
CA PHE A 64 -25.73 8.99 10.52
C PHE A 64 -25.66 7.60 11.15
N PRO A 65 -26.71 7.13 11.86
CA PRO A 65 -26.72 5.81 12.48
C PRO A 65 -26.76 4.71 11.42
N THR A 66 -26.02 3.63 11.66
CA THR A 66 -26.11 2.42 10.85
C THR A 66 -27.06 1.41 11.50
N GLN A 67 -27.80 0.68 10.68
CA GLN A 67 -28.52 -0.49 11.17
C GLN A 67 -27.64 -1.72 11.02
N PRO A 68 -27.45 -2.54 12.08
CA PRO A 68 -26.72 -3.79 11.98
C PRO A 68 -27.55 -4.82 11.21
N ASN A 69 -27.37 -4.90 9.91
CA ASN A 69 -28.00 -5.93 9.08
C ASN A 69 -27.04 -7.12 8.91
N LEU A 70 -26.75 -7.80 10.02
CA LEU A 70 -25.89 -8.97 10.00
C LEU A 70 -26.63 -10.18 9.45
N PRO A 71 -26.01 -10.91 8.50
CA PRO A 71 -26.60 -12.14 8.01
C PRO A 71 -26.71 -13.17 9.14
N THR A 72 -27.76 -14.01 9.09
CA THR A 72 -27.99 -15.11 10.03
C THR A 72 -26.83 -16.11 10.13
N LYS A 73 -26.00 -16.21 9.08
CA LYS A 73 -24.72 -16.95 9.14
C LYS A 73 -23.70 -16.14 9.92
N LYS A 74 -23.14 -16.72 10.98
CA LYS A 74 -22.07 -16.10 11.77
C LYS A 74 -20.88 -15.77 10.89
N LEU A 75 -20.69 -14.51 10.63
CA LEU A 75 -19.47 -13.99 9.98
C LEU A 75 -18.29 -14.20 10.92
N LYS A 76 -17.11 -14.43 10.33
CA LYS A 76 -15.86 -14.59 11.07
C LYS A 76 -14.89 -13.53 10.62
N THR A 77 -14.08 -13.06 11.55
CA THR A 77 -12.99 -12.11 11.30
C THR A 77 -11.70 -12.58 11.93
N LEU A 78 -10.59 -12.00 11.52
CA LEU A 78 -9.29 -12.24 12.13
C LEU A 78 -9.04 -11.21 13.22
N ALA A 79 -8.65 -11.67 14.38
CA ALA A 79 -8.20 -10.85 15.50
C ALA A 79 -6.80 -11.24 15.93
N LEU A 80 -6.07 -10.31 16.52
CA LEU A 80 -4.81 -10.62 17.20
C LEU A 80 -5.15 -11.24 18.56
N LYS A 81 -4.48 -12.34 18.90
CA LYS A 81 -4.56 -12.99 20.21
C LYS A 81 -4.17 -12.01 21.32
N ASP A 82 -4.81 -12.14 22.45
CA ASP A 82 -4.42 -11.42 23.65
C ASP A 82 -2.95 -11.72 23.99
N GLY A 83 -2.25 -10.74 24.52
CA GLY A 83 -0.82 -10.82 24.78
C GLY A 83 0.08 -10.42 23.61
N TYR A 84 -0.32 -10.59 22.36
CA TYR A 84 0.43 -10.02 21.22
C TYR A 84 0.12 -8.53 21.02
N LYS A 85 -1.12 -8.11 21.22
CA LYS A 85 -1.54 -6.69 21.15
C LYS A 85 -0.74 -5.82 22.11
N ASP A 86 -0.48 -6.34 23.33
CA ASP A 86 0.14 -5.58 24.41
C ASP A 86 1.65 -5.77 24.49
N ASN A 87 2.19 -6.78 23.80
CA ASN A 87 3.62 -7.11 23.87
C ASN A 87 4.36 -6.81 22.56
N GLN A 88 4.67 -5.53 22.35
CA GLN A 88 5.47 -5.08 21.20
C GLN A 88 6.85 -5.77 21.09
N LYS A 89 7.34 -6.44 22.16
CA LYS A 89 8.60 -7.19 22.14
C LYS A 89 8.53 -8.43 21.25
N LEU A 90 7.34 -8.99 21.01
CA LEU A 90 7.10 -10.15 20.17
C LEU A 90 7.03 -9.82 18.66
N GLY A 91 7.09 -8.56 18.29
CA GLY A 91 7.03 -8.15 16.89
C GLY A 91 8.14 -8.74 16.02
N PHE A 92 7.83 -9.19 14.80
CA PHE A 92 8.78 -9.79 13.85
C PHE A 92 10.08 -8.99 13.69
N LYS A 93 9.98 -7.67 13.62
CA LYS A 93 11.16 -6.80 13.50
C LYS A 93 12.11 -6.82 14.70
N ARG A 94 11.65 -7.28 15.85
CA ARG A 94 12.45 -7.30 17.11
C ARG A 94 12.96 -8.68 17.46
N THR A 95 12.33 -9.71 16.92
CA THR A 95 12.65 -11.11 17.28
C THR A 95 13.40 -11.84 16.17
N HIS A 96 13.22 -11.46 14.91
CA HIS A 96 13.78 -12.18 13.77
C HIS A 96 14.63 -11.26 12.91
N TYR A 97 15.84 -11.73 12.57
CA TYR A 97 16.83 -11.01 11.77
C TYR A 97 17.26 -11.87 10.58
N PRO A 98 16.33 -12.18 9.64
CA PRO A 98 16.61 -13.07 8.53
C PRO A 98 17.65 -12.47 7.58
N TRP A 99 18.47 -13.34 7.00
CA TRP A 99 19.26 -13.02 5.83
C TRP A 99 18.38 -13.03 4.59
N LEU A 100 18.54 -12.06 3.71
CA LEU A 100 17.87 -12.10 2.40
C LEU A 100 18.37 -13.37 1.66
N TYR A 101 17.46 -14.02 0.95
CA TYR A 101 17.65 -15.27 0.19
C TYR A 101 17.77 -16.56 1.02
N GLU A 102 17.74 -16.49 2.34
CA GLU A 102 17.82 -17.65 3.21
C GLU A 102 16.54 -17.79 4.03
N ILE A 103 15.81 -18.88 3.80
CA ILE A 103 14.62 -19.18 4.61
C ILE A 103 15.11 -19.78 5.93
N PRO A 104 14.84 -19.12 7.09
CA PRO A 104 15.20 -19.70 8.38
C PRO A 104 14.51 -21.05 8.59
N ALA A 105 15.20 -22.01 9.24
CA ALA A 105 14.72 -23.38 9.43
C ALA A 105 13.33 -23.48 10.07
N GLU A 106 12.97 -22.52 10.94
CA GLU A 106 11.66 -22.44 11.58
C GLU A 106 10.49 -22.17 10.60
N PHE A 107 10.80 -21.66 9.40
CA PHE A 107 9.83 -21.39 8.33
C PHE A 107 9.91 -22.43 7.21
N ASP A 108 10.80 -23.41 7.31
CA ASP A 108 10.92 -24.44 6.29
C ASP A 108 9.60 -25.21 6.13
N GLY A 109 9.19 -25.41 4.89
CA GLY A 109 7.89 -25.99 4.53
C GLY A 109 6.66 -25.11 4.83
N LYS A 110 6.79 -24.01 5.59
CA LYS A 110 5.68 -23.10 5.90
C LYS A 110 5.51 -21.98 4.89
N ILE A 111 6.61 -21.55 4.30
CA ILE A 111 6.61 -20.50 3.27
C ILE A 111 7.23 -21.03 1.99
N LYS A 112 6.77 -20.51 0.86
CA LYS A 112 7.37 -20.83 -0.45
C LYS A 112 8.39 -19.75 -0.82
N THR A 113 9.49 -20.16 -1.41
CA THR A 113 10.44 -19.23 -2.03
C THR A 113 9.72 -18.37 -3.06
N PRO A 114 9.85 -17.04 -3.00
CA PRO A 114 9.18 -16.17 -3.97
C PRO A 114 9.67 -16.46 -5.40
N HIS A 115 8.73 -16.37 -6.33
CA HIS A 115 9.03 -16.36 -7.76
C HIS A 115 8.51 -15.07 -8.37
N ILE A 116 9.34 -14.37 -9.14
CA ILE A 116 9.04 -13.08 -9.76
C ILE A 116 8.87 -13.26 -11.26
N ALA A 117 7.70 -12.93 -11.78
CA ALA A 117 7.47 -12.80 -13.21
C ALA A 117 7.46 -11.32 -13.58
N LEU A 118 8.41 -10.89 -14.39
CA LEU A 118 8.51 -9.52 -14.89
C LEU A 118 8.30 -9.51 -16.40
N ASP A 119 7.25 -8.82 -16.83
CA ASP A 119 6.87 -8.66 -18.23
C ASP A 119 7.15 -7.22 -18.68
N LEU A 120 8.11 -7.07 -19.57
CA LEU A 120 8.54 -5.79 -20.13
C LEU A 120 8.02 -5.54 -21.56
N TYR A 121 7.13 -6.39 -22.05
CA TYR A 121 6.44 -6.11 -23.31
C TYR A 121 5.47 -4.95 -23.12
N PRO A 122 5.43 -3.99 -24.05
CA PRO A 122 4.48 -2.88 -23.99
C PRO A 122 3.04 -3.42 -24.02
N ARG A 123 2.20 -2.95 -23.10
CA ARG A 123 0.77 -3.23 -23.10
C ARG A 123 0.10 -2.13 -23.93
N LEU A 124 -0.29 -2.45 -25.15
CA LEU A 124 -1.15 -1.60 -25.95
C LEU A 124 -2.60 -1.93 -25.61
N GLU A 125 -3.26 -1.09 -24.85
CA GLU A 125 -4.72 -1.10 -24.76
C GLU A 125 -5.27 -0.38 -25.98
N ALA A 126 -5.60 -1.15 -27.02
CA ALA A 126 -6.34 -0.61 -28.17
C ALA A 126 -7.79 -0.41 -27.74
N ILE A 127 -8.18 0.82 -27.45
CA ILE A 127 -9.60 1.20 -27.38
C ILE A 127 -10.10 1.25 -28.83
N SER A 128 -10.66 0.13 -29.31
CA SER A 128 -11.33 0.08 -30.60
C SER A 128 -12.74 0.62 -30.42
N THR A 129 -13.02 1.78 -31.03
CA THR A 129 -14.37 2.36 -31.12
C THR A 129 -15.11 1.94 -32.40
N THR A 130 -14.62 0.97 -33.17
CA THR A 130 -15.28 0.51 -34.40
C THR A 130 -15.24 -1.01 -34.51
N GLU A 131 -16.38 -1.59 -34.81
CA GLU A 131 -16.59 -3.01 -35.08
C GLU A 131 -15.61 -3.54 -36.12
N GLY A 132 -14.74 -4.41 -35.68
CA GLY A 132 -13.79 -5.13 -36.51
C GLY A 132 -12.85 -5.93 -35.63
N SER A 133 -13.21 -7.18 -35.35
CA SER A 133 -12.37 -8.12 -34.62
C SER A 133 -11.13 -8.48 -35.42
N ALA A 134 -10.12 -7.63 -35.42
CA ALA A 134 -8.76 -8.07 -35.67
C ALA A 134 -8.30 -8.72 -34.40
N ALA A 135 -8.29 -10.05 -34.35
CA ALA A 135 -7.61 -10.80 -33.33
C ALA A 135 -6.16 -10.30 -33.25
N LEU A 136 -5.85 -9.52 -32.21
CA LEU A 136 -4.49 -9.17 -31.88
C LEU A 136 -3.76 -10.51 -31.71
N GLN A 137 -2.89 -10.85 -32.67
CA GLN A 137 -2.00 -11.99 -32.55
C GLN A 137 -1.29 -11.78 -31.22
N LEU A 138 -1.56 -12.66 -30.26
CA LEU A 138 -0.79 -12.79 -29.04
C LEU A 138 0.64 -13.10 -29.49
N ASN A 139 1.47 -12.07 -29.65
CA ASN A 139 2.87 -12.22 -29.95
C ASN A 139 3.45 -13.13 -28.88
N VAL A 140 4.01 -14.26 -29.33
CA VAL A 140 4.70 -15.21 -28.46
C VAL A 140 5.75 -14.42 -27.69
N ARG A 141 5.53 -14.28 -26.37
CA ARG A 141 6.44 -13.55 -25.50
C ARG A 141 7.70 -14.39 -25.31
N TYR A 142 8.83 -13.80 -25.66
CA TYR A 142 10.10 -14.47 -25.46
C TYR A 142 10.43 -14.45 -23.95
N GLU A 143 10.69 -15.63 -23.40
CA GLU A 143 11.17 -15.84 -22.04
C GLU A 143 12.68 -16.01 -22.07
N GLY A 144 13.38 -15.26 -21.22
CA GLY A 144 14.83 -15.32 -21.12
C GLY A 144 15.34 -15.13 -19.70
N LYS A 145 16.65 -15.31 -19.56
CA LYS A 145 17.40 -15.15 -18.31
C LYS A 145 18.60 -14.24 -18.54
N LEU A 146 19.00 -13.53 -17.51
CA LEU A 146 20.30 -12.87 -17.49
C LEU A 146 21.37 -13.98 -17.40
N ASN A 147 22.46 -13.85 -18.13
CA ASN A 147 23.52 -14.83 -18.17
C ASN A 147 24.78 -14.35 -17.43
N GLN A 148 25.78 -15.24 -17.28
CA GLN A 148 27.02 -14.90 -16.59
C GLN A 148 27.78 -13.73 -17.22
N ALA A 149 27.70 -13.56 -18.55
CA ALA A 149 28.34 -12.43 -19.21
C ALA A 149 27.73 -11.10 -18.80
N HIS A 150 26.39 -11.06 -18.62
CA HIS A 150 25.71 -9.87 -18.09
C HIS A 150 26.20 -9.55 -16.68
N PHE A 151 26.21 -10.55 -15.78
CA PHE A 151 26.66 -10.36 -14.40
C PHE A 151 28.11 -9.92 -14.28
N ALA A 152 29.00 -10.35 -15.19
CA ALA A 152 30.38 -9.91 -15.22
C ALA A 152 30.55 -8.42 -15.55
N LEU A 153 29.55 -7.83 -16.21
CA LEU A 153 29.55 -6.41 -16.61
C LEU A 153 28.82 -5.52 -15.61
N PHE A 154 28.06 -6.09 -14.66
CA PHE A 154 27.22 -5.34 -13.74
C PHE A 154 27.99 -4.74 -12.58
N ASP A 155 27.59 -3.54 -12.19
CA ASP A 155 28.06 -2.88 -10.97
C ASP A 155 27.27 -3.37 -9.74
N PHE A 156 27.80 -4.40 -9.09
CA PHE A 156 27.15 -4.95 -7.89
C PHE A 156 27.20 -4.03 -6.68
N ASP A 157 28.05 -3.01 -6.64
CA ASP A 157 28.00 -1.98 -5.60
C ASP A 157 26.75 -1.13 -5.77
N ARG A 158 26.45 -0.70 -6.98
CA ARG A 158 25.22 0.03 -7.31
C ARG A 158 23.97 -0.79 -6.99
N ILE A 159 23.96 -2.08 -7.40
CA ILE A 159 22.82 -2.97 -7.14
C ILE A 159 22.61 -3.16 -5.63
N TYR A 160 23.67 -3.38 -4.89
CA TYR A 160 23.61 -3.54 -3.43
C TYR A 160 23.10 -2.28 -2.73
N LEU A 161 23.62 -1.10 -3.12
CA LEU A 161 23.15 0.19 -2.58
C LEU A 161 21.68 0.46 -2.89
N ALA A 162 21.21 0.09 -4.08
CA ALA A 162 19.80 0.22 -4.45
C ALA A 162 18.89 -0.64 -3.54
N LEU A 163 19.32 -1.88 -3.24
CA LEU A 163 18.60 -2.75 -2.29
C LEU A 163 18.64 -2.22 -0.85
N GLN A 164 19.76 -1.65 -0.42
CA GLN A 164 19.85 -1.01 0.89
C GLN A 164 18.90 0.17 0.99
N ALA A 165 18.84 1.01 -0.04
CA ALA A 165 17.90 2.13 -0.10
C ALA A 165 16.44 1.66 -0.07
N PHE A 166 16.11 0.61 -0.84
CA PHE A 166 14.79 -0.01 -0.85
C PHE A 166 14.39 -0.55 0.53
N LYS A 167 15.30 -1.26 1.19
CA LYS A 167 15.12 -1.75 2.57
C LYS A 167 14.84 -0.59 3.55
N GLN A 168 15.58 0.50 3.44
CA GLN A 168 15.39 1.68 4.30
C GLN A 168 14.03 2.34 4.07
N GLN A 169 13.62 2.55 2.80
CA GLN A 169 12.31 3.10 2.46
C GLN A 169 11.16 2.28 3.04
N ARG A 170 11.31 0.95 3.13
CA ARG A 170 10.33 0.03 3.72
C ARG A 170 10.45 -0.11 5.24
N SER A 171 11.44 0.55 5.87
CA SER A 171 11.73 0.43 7.30
C SER A 171 11.94 -1.02 7.77
N TRP A 172 12.62 -1.85 6.97
CA TRP A 172 12.95 -3.24 7.30
C TRP A 172 14.31 -3.34 7.99
N SER A 173 14.42 -2.75 9.17
CA SER A 173 15.68 -2.66 9.92
C SER A 173 16.29 -4.04 10.26
N ASN A 174 15.42 -5.03 10.43
CA ASN A 174 15.82 -6.40 10.81
C ASN A 174 16.25 -7.30 9.64
N LEU A 175 15.99 -6.91 8.38
CA LEU A 175 16.44 -7.69 7.23
C LEU A 175 17.95 -7.52 7.04
N ARG A 176 18.69 -8.62 6.99
CA ARG A 176 20.13 -8.62 6.78
C ARG A 176 20.45 -8.74 5.29
N LEU A 177 21.33 -7.87 4.82
CA LEU A 177 21.86 -7.89 3.46
C LEU A 177 23.37 -8.00 3.50
N ASP A 178 23.93 -8.83 2.65
CA ASP A 178 25.35 -8.97 2.41
C ASP A 178 25.64 -8.95 0.92
N LYS A 179 26.68 -8.24 0.49
CA LYS A 179 27.01 -8.06 -0.93
C LYS A 179 27.45 -9.39 -1.58
N GLN A 180 28.30 -10.17 -0.90
CA GLN A 180 28.77 -11.43 -1.47
C GLN A 180 27.62 -12.42 -1.62
N ARG A 181 26.76 -12.57 -0.62
CA ARG A 181 25.56 -13.40 -0.69
C ARG A 181 24.60 -12.97 -1.82
N LEU A 182 24.50 -11.67 -2.08
CA LEU A 182 23.73 -11.14 -3.21
C LEU A 182 24.31 -11.61 -4.55
N ILE A 183 25.64 -11.51 -4.72
CA ILE A 183 26.32 -11.96 -5.92
C ILE A 183 26.11 -13.46 -6.10
N ASP A 184 26.35 -14.25 -5.05
CA ASP A 184 26.18 -15.69 -5.06
C ASP A 184 24.75 -16.10 -5.43
N PHE A 185 23.74 -15.40 -4.89
CA PHE A 185 22.34 -15.62 -5.23
C PHE A 185 22.03 -15.33 -6.70
N CYS A 186 22.58 -14.25 -7.26
CA CYS A 186 22.39 -13.90 -8.68
C CYS A 186 23.05 -14.90 -9.63
N LEU A 187 24.20 -15.46 -9.22
CA LEU A 187 24.98 -16.41 -10.03
C LEU A 187 24.50 -17.87 -9.88
N ALA A 188 23.78 -18.17 -8.81
CA ALA A 188 23.22 -19.50 -8.56
C ALA A 188 22.07 -19.84 -9.51
N ASP A 189 21.23 -20.80 -9.12
CA ASP A 189 20.03 -21.15 -9.87
C ASP A 189 19.08 -19.94 -9.99
N GLN A 190 18.80 -19.52 -11.22
CA GLN A 190 17.95 -18.39 -11.55
C GLN A 190 16.46 -18.79 -11.66
N SER A 191 16.04 -19.84 -11.00
CA SER A 191 14.65 -20.30 -10.98
C SER A 191 13.71 -19.33 -10.25
N TRP A 192 14.27 -18.37 -9.48
CA TRP A 192 13.50 -17.42 -8.68
C TRP A 192 12.81 -16.33 -9.50
N TYR A 193 13.09 -16.18 -10.80
CA TYR A 193 12.40 -15.24 -11.66
C TYR A 193 12.13 -15.78 -13.05
N THR A 194 11.17 -15.16 -13.73
CA THR A 194 10.90 -15.28 -15.18
C THR A 194 10.85 -13.87 -15.77
N LEU A 195 11.62 -13.65 -16.83
CA LEU A 195 11.71 -12.35 -17.50
C LEU A 195 11.20 -12.47 -18.94
N TYR A 196 10.14 -11.73 -19.25
CA TYR A 196 9.57 -11.63 -20.58
C TYR A 196 9.96 -10.30 -21.21
N MET A 197 10.81 -10.35 -22.24
CA MET A 197 11.15 -9.18 -23.07
C MET A 197 11.64 -9.63 -24.45
N PRO A 198 11.63 -8.76 -25.46
CA PRO A 198 12.12 -9.10 -26.80
C PRO A 198 13.54 -9.61 -26.76
N LYS A 199 13.84 -10.68 -27.54
CA LYS A 199 15.16 -11.34 -27.55
C LYS A 199 16.33 -10.36 -27.77
N PRO A 200 16.27 -9.37 -28.69
CA PRO A 200 17.35 -8.40 -28.88
C PRO A 200 17.65 -7.56 -27.64
N GLU A 201 16.67 -7.38 -26.75
CA GLU A 201 16.79 -6.59 -25.54
C GLU A 201 17.69 -7.27 -24.45
N PHE A 202 17.97 -8.57 -24.61
CA PHE A 202 18.94 -9.27 -23.76
C PHE A 202 20.39 -9.01 -24.19
N GLU A 203 20.63 -8.41 -25.36
CA GLU A 203 21.98 -8.18 -25.83
C GLU A 203 22.54 -6.89 -25.24
N ALA A 204 23.72 -6.99 -24.63
CA ALA A 204 24.46 -5.84 -24.11
C ALA A 204 25.47 -5.35 -25.15
N ARG A 205 25.01 -4.52 -26.09
CA ARG A 205 25.83 -3.97 -27.18
C ARG A 205 26.47 -2.63 -26.83
N SER A 206 25.94 -1.94 -25.83
CA SER A 206 26.38 -0.63 -25.39
C SER A 206 26.37 -0.52 -23.86
N PHE A 207 27.03 0.50 -23.35
CA PHE A 207 26.99 0.81 -21.91
C PHE A 207 25.53 1.12 -21.44
N ALA A 208 24.71 1.74 -22.28
CA ALA A 208 23.31 1.98 -21.97
C ALA A 208 22.53 0.68 -21.82
N ASP A 209 22.78 -0.34 -22.65
CA ASP A 209 22.16 -1.65 -22.51
C ASP A 209 22.55 -2.33 -21.19
N ILE A 210 23.82 -2.24 -20.81
CA ILE A 210 24.29 -2.79 -19.53
C ILE A 210 23.55 -2.12 -18.38
N LYS A 211 23.44 -0.80 -18.38
CA LYS A 211 22.71 -0.06 -17.34
C LYS A 211 21.24 -0.42 -17.29
N ARG A 212 20.60 -0.58 -18.44
CA ARG A 212 19.20 -1.03 -18.53
C ARG A 212 19.02 -2.43 -17.94
N LEU A 213 19.90 -3.37 -18.25
CA LEU A 213 19.86 -4.73 -17.70
C LEU A 213 20.14 -4.74 -16.18
N GLU A 214 21.04 -3.89 -15.70
CA GLU A 214 21.22 -3.66 -14.25
C GLU A 214 19.93 -3.16 -13.58
N ASP A 215 19.23 -2.19 -14.19
CA ASP A 215 17.98 -1.66 -13.64
C ASP A 215 16.88 -2.73 -13.62
N ILE A 216 16.83 -3.59 -14.62
CA ILE A 216 15.95 -4.75 -14.64
C ILE A 216 16.28 -5.72 -13.48
N LEU A 217 17.56 -6.02 -13.27
CA LEU A 217 17.98 -6.85 -12.14
C LEU A 217 17.65 -6.22 -10.79
N ILE A 218 17.89 -4.92 -10.63
CA ILE A 218 17.51 -4.20 -9.41
C ILE A 218 16.00 -4.33 -9.16
N ARG A 219 15.17 -4.16 -10.18
CA ARG A 219 13.73 -4.31 -10.07
C ARG A 219 13.32 -5.71 -9.64
N LEU A 220 13.88 -6.74 -10.29
CA LEU A 220 13.62 -8.15 -9.92
C LEU A 220 14.00 -8.43 -8.46
N LEU A 221 15.17 -7.96 -8.03
CA LEU A 221 15.66 -8.14 -6.66
C LEU A 221 14.81 -7.36 -5.64
N CYS A 222 14.35 -6.16 -5.96
CA CYS A 222 13.43 -5.41 -5.09
C CYS A 222 12.09 -6.12 -4.93
N ASP A 223 11.51 -6.62 -6.04
CA ASP A 223 10.24 -7.35 -6.01
C ASP A 223 10.39 -8.70 -5.28
N TYR A 224 11.52 -9.39 -5.44
CA TYR A 224 11.85 -10.60 -4.67
C TYR A 224 11.95 -10.29 -3.18
N THR A 225 12.71 -9.26 -2.82
CA THR A 225 12.92 -8.85 -1.44
C THR A 225 11.60 -8.48 -0.76
N ASP A 226 10.69 -7.78 -1.45
CA ASP A 226 9.37 -7.43 -0.94
C ASP A 226 8.54 -8.68 -0.63
N ARG A 227 8.46 -9.61 -1.59
CA ARG A 227 7.71 -10.86 -1.39
C ARG A 227 8.34 -11.75 -0.32
N PHE A 228 9.66 -11.86 -0.31
CA PHE A 228 10.41 -12.64 0.67
C PHE A 228 10.16 -12.14 2.10
N TYR A 229 10.34 -10.85 2.32
CA TYR A 229 10.12 -10.26 3.64
C TYR A 229 8.68 -10.40 4.11
N LYS A 230 7.72 -10.14 3.22
CA LYS A 230 6.29 -10.30 3.52
C LYS A 230 5.92 -11.75 3.84
N ALA A 231 6.46 -12.72 3.11
CA ALA A 231 6.21 -14.14 3.36
C ALA A 231 6.73 -14.55 4.74
N LEU A 232 7.96 -14.17 5.10
CA LEU A 232 8.53 -14.43 6.43
C LEU A 232 7.72 -13.77 7.53
N LYS A 233 7.40 -12.49 7.38
CA LYS A 233 6.60 -11.75 8.34
C LYS A 233 5.23 -12.39 8.54
N THR A 234 4.52 -12.71 7.46
CA THR A 234 3.21 -13.35 7.52
C THR A 234 3.29 -14.74 8.15
N GLY A 235 4.31 -15.53 7.80
CA GLY A 235 4.55 -16.84 8.39
C GLY A 235 4.77 -16.78 9.90
N TYR A 236 5.51 -15.78 10.36
CA TYR A 236 5.72 -15.56 11.79
C TYR A 236 4.45 -15.03 12.48
N GLU A 237 3.84 -13.99 11.94
CA GLU A 237 2.68 -13.33 12.57
C GLU A 237 1.43 -14.19 12.53
N GLY A 238 1.34 -15.17 11.60
CA GLY A 238 0.19 -16.06 11.47
C GLY A 238 -0.20 -16.80 12.76
N GLN A 239 0.77 -17.13 13.62
CA GLN A 239 0.52 -17.78 14.91
C GLN A 239 -0.18 -16.89 15.95
N PHE A 240 -0.14 -15.58 15.75
CA PHE A 240 -0.72 -14.59 16.65
C PHE A 240 -2.11 -14.13 16.23
N TYR A 241 -2.63 -14.66 15.11
CA TYR A 241 -3.99 -14.41 14.68
C TYR A 241 -4.90 -15.55 15.11
N GLU A 242 -6.14 -15.21 15.43
CA GLU A 242 -7.22 -16.15 15.66
C GLU A 242 -8.47 -15.73 14.89
N VAL A 243 -9.29 -16.72 14.58
CA VAL A 243 -10.56 -16.50 13.90
C VAL A 243 -11.65 -16.37 14.97
N ILE A 244 -12.21 -15.19 15.10
CA ILE A 244 -13.29 -14.90 16.04
C ILE A 244 -14.62 -14.67 15.30
N PRO A 245 -15.76 -14.98 15.93
CA PRO A 245 -17.05 -14.58 15.37
C PRO A 245 -17.15 -13.05 15.38
N MET A 246 -17.72 -12.49 14.30
CA MET A 246 -18.02 -11.08 14.20
C MET A 246 -19.32 -10.78 14.94
N HIS A 247 -19.31 -9.81 15.84
CA HIS A 247 -20.49 -9.32 16.55
C HIS A 247 -20.72 -7.86 16.24
N ASP A 248 -21.90 -7.35 16.59
CA ASP A 248 -22.33 -5.97 16.30
C ASP A 248 -21.40 -4.91 16.90
N GLU A 249 -20.64 -5.27 17.96
CA GLU A 249 -19.68 -4.37 18.61
C GLU A 249 -18.26 -4.46 18.02
N HIS A 250 -18.06 -5.28 16.97
CA HIS A 250 -16.75 -5.40 16.36
C HIS A 250 -16.32 -4.06 15.75
N GLY A 251 -15.04 -3.68 15.96
CA GLY A 251 -14.52 -2.37 15.51
C GLY A 251 -14.58 -2.11 14.00
N SER A 252 -14.83 -3.14 13.19
CA SER A 252 -15.10 -3.00 11.75
C SER A 252 -16.57 -2.68 11.43
N MET A 253 -17.47 -2.76 12.43
CA MET A 253 -18.87 -2.36 12.29
C MET A 253 -18.99 -0.91 12.73
N LEU A 254 -19.24 -0.04 11.77
CA LEU A 254 -19.47 1.37 12.06
C LEU A 254 -20.87 1.49 12.67
N LYS A 255 -20.96 2.05 13.88
CA LYS A 255 -22.21 2.40 14.52
C LYS A 255 -22.78 3.72 13.97
N LEU A 256 -21.91 4.58 13.50
CA LEU A 256 -22.21 5.88 12.95
C LEU A 256 -21.36 6.13 11.72
N TYR A 257 -21.95 6.69 10.68
CA TYR A 257 -21.23 7.37 9.61
C TYR A 257 -21.17 8.84 9.93
N HIS A 258 -19.99 9.38 9.90
CA HIS A 258 -19.75 10.80 10.08
C HIS A 258 -19.67 11.47 8.71
N PHE A 259 -20.57 12.42 8.46
CA PHE A 259 -20.60 13.23 7.24
C PHE A 259 -20.15 14.65 7.58
N GLU A 260 -19.22 15.14 6.80
CA GLU A 260 -18.82 16.55 6.79
C GLU A 260 -19.46 17.18 5.54
N ILE A 261 -20.28 18.21 5.72
CA ILE A 261 -21.03 18.89 4.66
C ILE A 261 -20.64 20.37 4.72
N ASP A 262 -20.36 20.97 3.58
CA ASP A 262 -20.05 22.40 3.51
C ASP A 262 -21.26 23.23 3.95
N ASP A 263 -21.04 24.25 4.76
CA ASP A 263 -22.06 25.22 5.18
C ASP A 263 -22.37 26.18 4.03
N SER A 264 -23.06 25.67 3.02
CA SER A 264 -23.49 26.34 1.81
C SER A 264 -24.97 26.07 1.54
N ASP A 265 -25.58 26.81 0.65
CA ASP A 265 -26.99 26.58 0.27
C ASP A 265 -27.21 25.15 -0.27
N ASP A 266 -26.29 24.65 -1.09
CA ASP A 266 -26.33 23.28 -1.58
C ASP A 266 -26.10 22.27 -0.45
N GLY A 267 -25.18 22.56 0.49
CA GLY A 267 -24.93 21.74 1.66
C GLY A 267 -26.16 21.63 2.56
N HIS A 268 -26.85 22.72 2.78
CA HIS A 268 -28.10 22.72 3.55
C HIS A 268 -29.24 21.94 2.87
N GLU A 269 -29.29 21.91 1.54
CA GLU A 269 -30.25 21.07 0.82
C GLU A 269 -29.92 19.59 1.00
N TYR A 270 -28.64 19.22 0.94
CA TYR A 270 -28.19 17.87 1.24
C TYR A 270 -28.47 17.47 2.68
N LEU A 271 -28.21 18.36 3.63
CA LEU A 271 -28.47 18.12 5.05
C LEU A 271 -29.93 17.73 5.29
N LYS A 272 -30.89 18.50 4.72
CA LYS A 272 -32.31 18.16 4.80
C LYS A 272 -32.64 16.78 4.26
N LYS A 273 -32.04 16.37 3.14
CA LYS A 273 -32.23 15.03 2.56
C LYS A 273 -31.65 13.95 3.47
N LEU A 274 -30.48 14.18 4.06
CA LEU A 274 -29.83 13.23 4.99
C LEU A 274 -30.60 13.12 6.30
N GLU A 275 -31.17 14.20 6.82
CA GLU A 275 -32.01 14.16 8.02
C GLU A 275 -33.29 13.34 7.80
N VAL A 276 -33.92 13.46 6.62
CA VAL A 276 -35.06 12.61 6.26
C VAL A 276 -34.67 11.13 6.20
N LEU A 277 -33.53 10.82 5.54
CA LEU A 277 -33.00 9.46 5.49
C LEU A 277 -32.67 8.93 6.89
N LYS A 278 -32.05 9.75 7.75
CA LYS A 278 -31.75 9.41 9.15
C LYS A 278 -33.01 9.02 9.90
N ALA A 279 -34.10 9.77 9.71
CA ALA A 279 -35.39 9.47 10.33
C ALA A 279 -36.02 8.16 9.82
N LEU A 280 -35.88 7.85 8.51
CA LEU A 280 -36.35 6.59 7.92
C LEU A 280 -35.53 5.40 8.43
N VAL A 281 -34.22 5.52 8.48
CA VAL A 281 -33.34 4.47 9.05
C VAL A 281 -33.67 4.21 10.51
N ALA A 282 -33.92 5.25 11.31
CA ALA A 282 -34.27 5.12 12.71
C ALA A 282 -35.62 4.41 12.93
N LYS A 283 -36.55 4.54 11.96
CA LYS A 283 -37.85 3.84 11.98
C LYS A 283 -37.79 2.41 11.47
N GLY A 284 -36.70 2.02 10.80
CA GLY A 284 -36.57 0.72 10.15
C GLY A 284 -37.36 0.59 8.85
N ASP A 285 -37.64 1.69 8.19
CA ASP A 285 -38.44 1.78 6.95
C ASP A 285 -37.56 1.72 5.67
N LEU A 286 -36.27 1.36 5.82
CA LEU A 286 -35.30 1.18 4.73
C LEU A 286 -34.75 -0.22 4.70
#